data_b2c5f9d327dbf276fbfc88c0d14064f4
#
_entry.id   b2c5f9d327dbf276fbfc88c0d14064f4
#
_cell.length_a   1.000
_cell.length_b   1.000
_cell.length_c   1.000
_cell.angle_alpha   90.00
_cell.angle_beta   90.00
_cell.angle_gamma   90.00
#
_symmetry.space_group_name_H-M   'P 1'
#
loop_
_entity.id
_entity.type
_entity.pdbx_description
1 polymer ?
#
loop_
_entity_poly.entity_id
_entity_poly.type
_entity_poly.pdbx_seq_one_letter_code
_entity_poly.pdbx_strand_id
1 'polypeptide(L)'
;MTAGARERIAVVTGGSSGIGLSTVRRLASEGYKVAFFGQTPQRVSAAGEMLISQFGEDAIFYRSVDINEATAIVGFFDEVRSYWGPPDTLICNAGVSPKAKDGKAAAFVETSIEEWNAVLSTNLIGAVLCCQRVLPDLIKRRFGRIVLVGSIAGRTLPRLAGSAYTASKTALSGCLRSLVSTLGGTGITANIVAPGHIVTEMTGPIDSDSNRDALSRIPVGRLGNPDDVATVIAFLASENAGFINGATIDVNGGEYVSP
;
A
#
# COMPACT_ATOMS: atom_id res chain seq x y z
N MET A 1 4.64 36.26 -4.62
CA MET A 1 3.58 35.52 -5.34
C MET A 1 3.66 34.08 -4.87
N THR A 2 2.75 33.67 -3.99
CA THR A 2 2.64 32.27 -3.58
C THR A 2 2.19 31.49 -4.80
N ALA A 3 3.07 30.65 -5.35
CA ALA A 3 2.68 29.68 -6.36
C ALA A 3 1.48 28.92 -5.79
N GLY A 4 0.35 28.98 -6.47
CA GLY A 4 -0.86 28.29 -6.04
C GLY A 4 -0.51 26.84 -5.74
N ALA A 5 -0.93 26.34 -4.58
CA ALA A 5 -0.67 24.97 -4.16
C ALA A 5 -1.13 24.05 -5.29
N ARG A 6 -0.21 23.27 -5.83
CA ARG A 6 -0.47 22.35 -6.94
C ARG A 6 -1.46 21.29 -6.45
N GLU A 7 -2.54 21.10 -7.19
CA GLU A 7 -3.47 20.03 -6.91
C GLU A 7 -2.76 18.67 -7.05
N ARG A 8 -2.79 17.88 -5.98
CA ARG A 8 -2.11 16.59 -5.88
C ARG A 8 -3.10 15.45 -6.15
N ILE A 9 -2.75 14.51 -6.99
CA ILE A 9 -3.58 13.37 -7.36
C ILE A 9 -2.87 12.09 -6.94
N ALA A 10 -3.48 11.35 -6.02
CA ALA A 10 -2.97 10.08 -5.52
C ALA A 10 -3.80 8.89 -6.01
N VAL A 11 -3.13 7.78 -6.28
CA VAL A 11 -3.77 6.48 -6.48
C VAL A 11 -3.38 5.54 -5.34
N VAL A 12 -4.38 4.89 -4.73
CA VAL A 12 -4.19 3.91 -3.66
C VAL A 12 -4.76 2.56 -4.09
N THR A 13 -3.91 1.55 -4.21
CA THR A 13 -4.36 0.17 -4.48
C THR A 13 -4.83 -0.50 -3.19
N GLY A 14 -5.94 -1.26 -3.24
CA GLY A 14 -6.53 -1.85 -2.03
C GLY A 14 -7.07 -0.81 -1.04
N GLY A 15 -7.61 0.30 -1.57
CA GLY A 15 -8.06 1.46 -0.78
C GLY A 15 -9.41 1.29 -0.07
N SER A 16 -10.06 0.13 -0.17
CA SER A 16 -11.42 -0.08 0.38
C SER A 16 -11.46 -0.61 1.81
N SER A 17 -10.32 -0.95 2.42
CA SER A 17 -10.25 -1.45 3.80
C SER A 17 -8.88 -1.22 4.44
N GLY A 18 -8.80 -1.40 5.77
CA GLY A 18 -7.57 -1.44 6.54
C GLY A 18 -6.63 -0.24 6.30
N ILE A 19 -5.34 -0.52 6.11
CA ILE A 19 -4.31 0.50 5.88
C ILE A 19 -4.62 1.34 4.63
N GLY A 20 -5.10 0.70 3.55
CA GLY A 20 -5.44 1.40 2.32
C GLY A 20 -6.54 2.44 2.51
N LEU A 21 -7.63 2.08 3.18
CA LEU A 21 -8.73 3.00 3.47
C LEU A 21 -8.31 4.16 4.38
N SER A 22 -7.53 3.86 5.42
CA SER A 22 -6.95 4.90 6.29
C SER A 22 -6.03 5.84 5.50
N THR A 23 -5.25 5.30 4.56
CA THR A 23 -4.39 6.09 3.68
C THR A 23 -5.22 7.00 2.76
N VAL A 24 -6.29 6.49 2.14
CA VAL A 24 -7.20 7.31 1.32
C VAL A 24 -7.76 8.46 2.13
N ARG A 25 -8.31 8.16 3.33
CA ARG A 25 -8.86 9.18 4.24
C ARG A 25 -7.81 10.22 4.62
N ARG A 26 -6.61 9.79 4.98
CA ARG A 26 -5.53 10.68 5.37
C ARG A 26 -5.11 11.60 4.23
N LEU A 27 -4.86 11.08 3.04
CA LEU A 27 -4.48 11.89 1.89
C LEU A 27 -5.58 12.87 1.48
N ALA A 28 -6.85 12.44 1.48
CA ALA A 28 -7.98 13.32 1.20
C ALA A 28 -8.09 14.45 2.22
N SER A 29 -7.88 14.18 3.52
CA SER A 29 -7.86 15.20 4.57
C SER A 29 -6.69 16.20 4.44
N GLU A 30 -5.64 15.85 3.73
CA GLU A 30 -4.50 16.71 3.38
C GLU A 30 -4.67 17.43 2.03
N GLY A 31 -5.88 17.36 1.43
CA GLY A 31 -6.25 18.08 0.21
C GLY A 31 -5.86 17.38 -1.10
N TYR A 32 -5.52 16.09 -1.06
CA TYR A 32 -5.33 15.32 -2.29
C TYR A 32 -6.68 14.94 -2.91
N LYS A 33 -6.72 14.92 -4.24
CA LYS A 33 -7.67 14.09 -4.97
C LYS A 33 -7.19 12.65 -4.91
N VAL A 34 -8.03 11.74 -4.43
CA VAL A 34 -7.61 10.36 -4.20
C VAL A 34 -8.47 9.39 -4.99
N ALA A 35 -7.84 8.72 -5.95
CA ALA A 35 -8.44 7.59 -6.63
C ALA A 35 -8.02 6.30 -5.94
N PHE A 36 -8.96 5.39 -5.73
CA PHE A 36 -8.63 4.09 -5.17
C PHE A 36 -9.42 2.96 -5.83
N PHE A 37 -8.88 1.77 -5.72
CA PHE A 37 -9.58 0.56 -6.13
C PHE A 37 -9.38 -0.60 -5.15
N GLY A 38 -10.23 -1.59 -5.27
CA GLY A 38 -10.18 -2.87 -4.59
C GLY A 38 -10.94 -3.92 -5.36
N GLN A 39 -10.79 -5.19 -5.00
CA GLN A 39 -11.37 -6.30 -5.75
C GLN A 39 -12.87 -6.53 -5.44
N THR A 40 -13.31 -6.27 -4.21
CA THR A 40 -14.67 -6.58 -3.76
C THR A 40 -15.63 -5.40 -4.02
N PRO A 41 -16.56 -5.49 -4.99
CA PRO A 41 -17.40 -4.37 -5.39
C PRO A 41 -18.17 -3.72 -4.23
N GLN A 42 -18.76 -4.52 -3.35
CA GLN A 42 -19.56 -4.03 -2.22
C GLN A 42 -18.73 -3.23 -1.22
N ARG A 43 -17.49 -3.68 -0.93
CA ARG A 43 -16.57 -2.95 -0.05
C ARG A 43 -16.09 -1.66 -0.68
N VAL A 44 -15.82 -1.68 -1.97
CA VAL A 44 -15.36 -0.52 -2.73
C VAL A 44 -16.45 0.55 -2.75
N SER A 45 -17.72 0.17 -3.03
CA SER A 45 -18.85 1.09 -3.04
C SER A 45 -19.08 1.70 -1.67
N ALA A 46 -19.18 0.88 -0.62
CA ALA A 46 -19.37 1.36 0.75
C ALA A 46 -18.25 2.32 1.21
N ALA A 47 -17.00 2.00 0.90
CA ALA A 47 -15.87 2.86 1.21
C ALA A 47 -15.93 4.18 0.42
N GLY A 48 -16.27 4.11 -0.88
CA GLY A 48 -16.39 5.27 -1.75
C GLY A 48 -17.48 6.23 -1.30
N GLU A 49 -18.67 5.73 -1.03
CA GLU A 49 -19.81 6.52 -0.56
C GLU A 49 -19.51 7.22 0.78
N MET A 50 -18.91 6.46 1.72
CA MET A 50 -18.48 7.03 3.00
C MET A 50 -17.44 8.14 2.81
N LEU A 51 -16.44 7.95 1.95
CA LEU A 51 -15.38 8.94 1.72
C LEU A 51 -15.93 10.16 0.98
N ILE A 52 -16.82 9.99 0.00
CA ILE A 52 -17.50 11.09 -0.69
C ILE A 52 -18.32 11.92 0.31
N SER A 53 -19.02 11.28 1.25
CA SER A 53 -19.77 12.00 2.28
C SER A 53 -18.89 12.86 3.20
N GLN A 54 -17.61 12.50 3.34
CA GLN A 54 -16.64 13.22 4.19
C GLN A 54 -15.86 14.30 3.44
N PHE A 55 -15.51 14.06 2.16
CA PHE A 55 -14.55 14.88 1.42
C PHE A 55 -15.12 15.49 0.12
N GLY A 56 -16.32 15.08 -0.30
CA GLY A 56 -16.95 15.50 -1.55
C GLY A 56 -16.62 14.62 -2.74
N GLU A 57 -17.49 14.68 -3.76
CA GLU A 57 -17.35 13.90 -5.00
C GLU A 57 -16.10 14.28 -5.81
N ASP A 58 -15.72 15.55 -5.78
CA ASP A 58 -14.56 16.05 -6.52
C ASP A 58 -13.22 15.56 -5.95
N ALA A 59 -13.20 15.05 -4.71
CA ALA A 59 -11.99 14.61 -4.03
C ALA A 59 -11.77 13.08 -4.13
N ILE A 60 -12.80 12.30 -4.43
CA ILE A 60 -12.77 10.83 -4.33
C ILE A 60 -13.23 10.19 -5.64
N PHE A 61 -12.40 9.30 -6.17
CA PHE A 61 -12.73 8.46 -7.32
C PHE A 61 -12.48 6.99 -6.96
N TYR A 62 -13.41 6.09 -7.28
CA TYR A 62 -13.25 4.68 -6.95
C TYR A 62 -13.82 3.74 -8.00
N ARG A 63 -13.21 2.56 -8.12
CA ARG A 63 -13.65 1.47 -8.98
C ARG A 63 -13.36 0.12 -8.35
N SER A 64 -14.19 -0.88 -8.70
CA SER A 64 -13.83 -2.28 -8.44
C SER A 64 -12.88 -2.74 -9.54
N VAL A 65 -11.66 -3.12 -9.16
CA VAL A 65 -10.61 -3.58 -10.08
C VAL A 65 -9.91 -4.77 -9.45
N ASP A 66 -9.76 -5.85 -10.21
CA ASP A 66 -8.84 -6.92 -9.86
C ASP A 66 -7.43 -6.52 -10.29
N ILE A 67 -6.53 -6.41 -9.31
CA ILE A 67 -5.13 -6.01 -9.56
C ILE A 67 -4.35 -7.08 -10.36
N ASN A 68 -4.88 -8.28 -10.51
CA ASN A 68 -4.30 -9.34 -11.33
C ASN A 68 -4.63 -9.17 -12.82
N GLU A 69 -5.57 -8.31 -13.17
CA GLU A 69 -6.01 -8.03 -14.54
C GLU A 69 -5.34 -6.77 -15.08
N ALA A 70 -4.28 -6.93 -15.88
CA ALA A 70 -3.50 -5.82 -16.42
C ALA A 70 -4.34 -4.80 -17.21
N THR A 71 -5.32 -5.28 -17.99
CA THR A 71 -6.24 -4.42 -18.75
C THR A 71 -7.15 -3.59 -17.85
N ALA A 72 -7.60 -4.15 -16.72
CA ALA A 72 -8.41 -3.43 -15.75
C ALA A 72 -7.60 -2.33 -15.03
N ILE A 73 -6.33 -2.59 -14.72
CA ILE A 73 -5.41 -1.56 -14.20
C ILE A 73 -5.27 -0.41 -15.21
N VAL A 74 -4.99 -0.73 -16.49
CA VAL A 74 -4.86 0.28 -17.53
C VAL A 74 -6.13 1.14 -17.61
N GLY A 75 -7.30 0.51 -17.70
CA GLY A 75 -8.59 1.21 -17.76
C GLY A 75 -8.82 2.15 -16.58
N PHE A 76 -8.52 1.69 -15.35
CA PHE A 76 -8.63 2.51 -14.15
C PHE A 76 -7.76 3.77 -14.20
N PHE A 77 -6.49 3.63 -14.55
CA PHE A 77 -5.59 4.79 -14.66
C PHE A 77 -5.99 5.74 -15.79
N ASP A 78 -6.55 5.23 -16.89
CA ASP A 78 -7.06 6.06 -17.99
C ASP A 78 -8.31 6.84 -17.57
N GLU A 79 -9.22 6.24 -16.81
CA GLU A 79 -10.36 6.94 -16.22
C GLU A 79 -9.91 8.06 -15.27
N VAL A 80 -8.96 7.77 -14.34
CA VAL A 80 -8.40 8.78 -13.42
C VAL A 80 -7.77 9.93 -14.19
N ARG A 81 -6.99 9.60 -15.24
CA ARG A 81 -6.35 10.62 -16.09
C ARG A 81 -7.36 11.50 -16.81
N SER A 82 -8.44 10.92 -17.30
CA SER A 82 -9.51 11.65 -17.97
C SER A 82 -10.31 12.53 -17.03
N TYR A 83 -10.45 12.11 -15.77
CA TYR A 83 -11.27 12.78 -14.78
C TYR A 83 -10.53 13.96 -14.10
N TRP A 84 -9.27 13.77 -13.71
CA TRP A 84 -8.48 14.78 -12.99
C TRP A 84 -7.14 15.12 -13.63
N GLY A 85 -6.70 14.33 -14.57
CA GLY A 85 -5.33 14.37 -15.08
C GLY A 85 -4.45 13.24 -14.49
N PRO A 86 -3.17 13.19 -14.91
CA PRO A 86 -2.27 12.11 -14.51
C PRO A 86 -1.93 12.19 -13.02
N PRO A 87 -2.01 11.08 -12.26
CA PRO A 87 -1.62 11.03 -10.85
C PRO A 87 -0.13 11.34 -10.68
N ASP A 88 0.20 11.94 -9.56
CA ASP A 88 1.58 12.23 -9.14
C ASP A 88 2.05 11.40 -7.94
N THR A 89 1.14 10.68 -7.33
CA THR A 89 1.39 9.86 -6.14
C THR A 89 0.78 8.49 -6.32
N LEU A 90 1.57 7.44 -6.07
CA LEU A 90 1.12 6.04 -6.12
C LEU A 90 1.42 5.33 -4.81
N ILE A 91 0.37 4.75 -4.20
CA ILE A 91 0.49 3.93 -3.00
C ILE A 91 0.11 2.48 -3.37
N CYS A 92 1.10 1.61 -3.46
CA CYS A 92 0.92 0.18 -3.71
C CYS A 92 0.67 -0.53 -2.38
N ASN A 93 -0.60 -0.58 -1.96
CA ASN A 93 -1.01 -1.18 -0.70
C ASN A 93 -1.73 -2.52 -0.87
N ALA A 94 -2.36 -2.80 -2.00
CA ALA A 94 -3.06 -4.06 -2.24
C ALA A 94 -2.19 -5.27 -1.91
N GLY A 95 -2.78 -6.24 -1.22
CA GLY A 95 -2.07 -7.46 -0.84
C GLY A 95 -2.97 -8.47 -0.16
N VAL A 96 -2.59 -9.74 -0.29
CA VAL A 96 -3.26 -10.88 0.31
C VAL A 96 -2.27 -11.71 1.13
N SER A 97 -2.75 -12.28 2.23
CA SER A 97 -2.01 -13.21 3.10
C SER A 97 -2.92 -14.39 3.45
N PRO A 98 -2.98 -15.40 2.59
CA PRO A 98 -3.86 -16.55 2.81
C PRO A 98 -3.59 -17.23 4.15
N LYS A 99 -4.67 -17.70 4.78
CA LYS A 99 -4.63 -18.46 6.01
C LYS A 99 -5.61 -19.61 5.93
N ALA A 100 -5.27 -20.73 6.56
CA ALA A 100 -6.18 -21.85 6.73
C ALA A 100 -7.33 -21.50 7.69
N LYS A 101 -8.31 -22.39 7.83
CA LYS A 101 -9.48 -22.19 8.70
C LYS A 101 -9.12 -22.00 10.18
N ASP A 102 -7.97 -22.49 10.60
CA ASP A 102 -7.43 -22.32 11.96
C ASP A 102 -6.71 -20.97 12.16
N GLY A 103 -6.69 -20.10 11.14
CA GLY A 103 -6.04 -18.79 11.16
C GLY A 103 -4.53 -18.82 10.98
N LYS A 104 -3.93 -20.00 10.73
CA LYS A 104 -2.49 -20.14 10.49
C LYS A 104 -2.18 -20.14 8.99
N ALA A 105 -0.96 -19.72 8.66
CA ALA A 105 -0.44 -19.91 7.32
C ALA A 105 0.00 -21.36 7.11
N ALA A 106 -0.07 -21.84 5.87
CA ALA A 106 0.48 -23.14 5.50
C ALA A 106 1.99 -23.21 5.79
N ALA A 107 2.48 -24.38 6.20
CA ALA A 107 3.91 -24.61 6.31
C ALA A 107 4.59 -24.52 4.93
N PHE A 108 5.90 -24.23 4.90
CA PHE A 108 6.62 -24.05 3.64
C PHE A 108 6.43 -25.20 2.66
N VAL A 109 6.50 -26.44 3.16
CA VAL A 109 6.36 -27.67 2.36
C VAL A 109 4.94 -27.94 1.90
N GLU A 110 3.95 -27.29 2.50
CA GLU A 110 2.52 -27.45 2.22
C GLU A 110 1.95 -26.31 1.37
N THR A 111 2.72 -25.22 1.21
CA THR A 111 2.28 -24.05 0.43
C THR A 111 2.21 -24.46 -1.06
N SER A 112 1.02 -24.48 -1.64
CA SER A 112 0.81 -24.91 -3.01
C SER A 112 1.35 -23.90 -4.03
N ILE A 113 1.60 -24.35 -5.26
CA ILE A 113 2.06 -23.46 -6.33
C ILE A 113 0.97 -22.44 -6.71
N GLU A 114 -0.29 -22.78 -6.56
CA GLU A 114 -1.43 -21.90 -6.78
C GLU A 114 -1.44 -20.76 -5.75
N GLU A 115 -1.14 -21.06 -4.47
CA GLU A 115 -0.98 -20.03 -3.44
C GLU A 115 0.21 -19.13 -3.74
N TRP A 116 1.37 -19.70 -4.12
CA TRP A 116 2.53 -18.94 -4.56
C TRP A 116 2.18 -17.98 -5.68
N ASN A 117 1.55 -18.48 -6.74
CA ASN A 117 1.17 -17.67 -7.90
C ASN A 117 0.18 -16.58 -7.53
N ALA A 118 -0.87 -16.88 -6.77
CA ALA A 118 -1.89 -15.91 -6.37
C ALA A 118 -1.30 -14.78 -5.52
N VAL A 119 -0.46 -15.13 -4.54
CA VAL A 119 0.16 -14.15 -3.64
C VAL A 119 1.17 -13.29 -4.39
N LEU A 120 2.04 -13.87 -5.20
CA LEU A 120 3.03 -13.11 -5.98
C LEU A 120 2.35 -12.23 -7.03
N SER A 121 1.32 -12.72 -7.70
CA SER A 121 0.55 -11.93 -8.66
C SER A 121 -0.03 -10.68 -8.01
N THR A 122 -0.72 -10.82 -6.88
CA THR A 122 -1.37 -9.70 -6.19
C THR A 122 -0.35 -8.77 -5.53
N ASN A 123 0.55 -9.31 -4.71
CA ASN A 123 1.40 -8.50 -3.82
C ASN A 123 2.61 -7.89 -4.51
N LEU A 124 3.05 -8.47 -5.61
CA LEU A 124 4.26 -8.06 -6.31
C LEU A 124 3.96 -7.59 -7.73
N ILE A 125 3.42 -8.47 -8.59
CA ILE A 125 3.23 -8.15 -10.01
C ILE A 125 2.21 -7.01 -10.17
N GLY A 126 1.10 -7.03 -9.43
CA GLY A 126 0.12 -5.95 -9.45
C GLY A 126 0.73 -4.59 -9.08
N ALA A 127 1.62 -4.55 -8.07
CA ALA A 127 2.34 -3.33 -7.71
C ALA A 127 3.29 -2.87 -8.84
N VAL A 128 3.99 -3.80 -9.48
CA VAL A 128 4.88 -3.50 -10.63
C VAL A 128 4.06 -2.91 -11.78
N LEU A 129 2.92 -3.52 -12.14
CA LEU A 129 2.05 -3.02 -13.22
C LEU A 129 1.56 -1.59 -12.92
N CYS A 130 1.13 -1.31 -11.70
CA CYS A 130 0.73 0.04 -11.30
C CYS A 130 1.90 1.04 -11.40
N CYS A 131 3.10 0.66 -10.97
CA CYS A 131 4.30 1.49 -11.13
C CYS A 131 4.58 1.75 -12.61
N GLN A 132 4.60 0.73 -13.46
CA GLN A 132 4.83 0.88 -14.90
C GLN A 132 3.81 1.81 -15.56
N ARG A 133 2.56 1.78 -15.07
CA ARG A 133 1.49 2.60 -15.65
C ARG A 133 1.62 4.08 -15.30
N VAL A 134 2.11 4.42 -14.10
CA VAL A 134 2.22 5.83 -13.66
C VAL A 134 3.55 6.47 -14.06
N LEU A 135 4.62 5.70 -14.16
CA LEU A 135 5.98 6.21 -14.35
C LEU A 135 6.17 7.16 -15.55
N PRO A 136 5.60 6.93 -16.76
CA PRO A 136 5.78 7.83 -17.87
C PRO A 136 5.33 9.26 -17.57
N ASP A 137 4.23 9.43 -16.87
CA ASP A 137 3.70 10.73 -16.47
C ASP A 137 4.56 11.40 -15.38
N LEU A 138 4.99 10.61 -14.39
CA LEU A 138 5.87 11.10 -13.33
C LEU A 138 7.20 11.61 -13.89
N ILE A 139 7.81 10.87 -14.81
CA ILE A 139 9.07 11.24 -15.46
C ILE A 139 8.90 12.53 -16.27
N LYS A 140 7.83 12.61 -17.08
CA LYS A 140 7.52 13.83 -17.85
C LYS A 140 7.31 15.04 -16.95
N ARG A 141 6.67 14.84 -15.80
CA ARG A 141 6.38 15.90 -14.80
C ARG A 141 7.60 16.29 -13.98
N ARG A 142 8.65 15.45 -13.95
CA ARG A 142 9.83 15.56 -13.07
C ARG A 142 9.46 15.69 -11.58
N PHE A 143 8.41 15.01 -11.19
CA PHE A 143 7.92 14.92 -9.82
C PHE A 143 7.05 13.69 -9.66
N GLY A 144 7.23 12.97 -8.58
CA GLY A 144 6.38 11.83 -8.20
C GLY A 144 6.74 11.25 -6.84
N ARG A 145 5.76 10.58 -6.23
CA ARG A 145 5.90 9.85 -4.97
C ARG A 145 5.36 8.43 -5.13
N ILE A 146 6.20 7.44 -4.91
CA ILE A 146 5.81 6.04 -4.93
C ILE A 146 6.06 5.45 -3.55
N VAL A 147 5.02 4.90 -2.94
CA VAL A 147 5.13 4.21 -1.65
C VAL A 147 4.63 2.77 -1.81
N LEU A 148 5.51 1.82 -1.54
CA LEU A 148 5.18 0.40 -1.53
C LEU A 148 4.89 -0.02 -0.08
N VAL A 149 3.76 -0.68 0.16
CA VAL A 149 3.43 -1.21 1.49
C VAL A 149 4.02 -2.61 1.62
N GLY A 150 5.16 -2.67 2.29
CA GLY A 150 5.87 -3.88 2.64
C GLY A 150 5.27 -4.59 3.86
N SER A 151 6.15 -5.17 4.66
CA SER A 151 5.84 -5.77 5.97
C SER A 151 7.15 -6.11 6.69
N ILE A 152 7.16 -6.13 8.01
CA ILE A 152 8.28 -6.71 8.78
C ILE A 152 8.48 -8.20 8.45
N ALA A 153 7.45 -8.91 7.99
CA ALA A 153 7.56 -10.30 7.54
C ALA A 153 8.55 -10.46 6.36
N GLY A 154 8.75 -9.42 5.55
CA GLY A 154 9.76 -9.40 4.49
C GLY A 154 11.16 -9.01 4.97
N ARG A 155 11.37 -8.77 6.26
CA ARG A 155 12.62 -8.25 6.85
C ARG A 155 13.20 -9.11 7.96
N THR A 156 12.39 -9.99 8.54
CA THR A 156 12.78 -10.87 9.64
C THR A 156 12.15 -12.25 9.48
N LEU A 157 12.40 -13.14 10.42
CA LEU A 157 11.75 -14.46 10.46
C LEU A 157 10.24 -14.28 10.68
N PRO A 158 9.39 -14.69 9.73
CA PRO A 158 7.95 -14.54 9.87
C PRO A 158 7.41 -15.48 10.95
N ARG A 159 6.53 -14.99 11.82
CA ARG A 159 5.88 -15.79 12.87
C ARG A 159 4.46 -16.19 12.50
N LEU A 160 3.76 -15.31 11.77
CA LEU A 160 2.34 -15.47 11.43
C LEU A 160 2.09 -15.45 9.92
N ALA A 161 3.05 -14.94 9.16
CA ALA A 161 2.93 -14.80 7.72
C ALA A 161 3.36 -16.10 7.01
N GLY A 162 2.64 -16.46 5.95
CA GLY A 162 2.98 -17.59 5.10
C GLY A 162 4.21 -17.32 4.23
N SER A 163 4.76 -18.39 3.67
CA SER A 163 6.00 -18.37 2.88
C SER A 163 5.89 -17.50 1.63
N ALA A 164 4.80 -17.66 0.87
CA ALA A 164 4.54 -16.87 -0.33
C ALA A 164 4.37 -15.37 -0.01
N TYR A 165 3.66 -15.03 1.07
CA TYR A 165 3.53 -13.65 1.53
C TYR A 165 4.89 -13.05 1.90
N THR A 166 5.67 -13.76 2.72
CA THR A 166 7.02 -13.34 3.13
C THR A 166 7.90 -13.06 1.90
N ALA A 167 7.95 -13.98 0.97
CA ALA A 167 8.72 -13.83 -0.27
C ALA A 167 8.24 -12.62 -1.08
N SER A 168 6.91 -12.43 -1.22
CA SER A 168 6.34 -11.30 -1.97
C SER A 168 6.74 -9.95 -1.37
N LYS A 169 6.69 -9.82 -0.03
CA LYS A 169 7.05 -8.58 0.66
C LYS A 169 8.57 -8.33 0.69
N THR A 170 9.38 -9.39 0.71
CA THR A 170 10.84 -9.29 0.52
C THR A 170 11.19 -8.81 -0.90
N ALA A 171 10.52 -9.33 -1.93
CA ALA A 171 10.75 -8.99 -3.33
C ALA A 171 10.50 -7.49 -3.64
N LEU A 172 9.61 -6.82 -2.91
CA LEU A 172 9.40 -5.38 -3.04
C LEU A 172 10.68 -4.57 -2.81
N SER A 173 11.60 -5.04 -1.97
CA SER A 173 12.90 -4.40 -1.77
C SER A 173 13.79 -4.45 -3.03
N GLY A 174 13.68 -5.53 -3.82
CA GLY A 174 14.31 -5.63 -5.14
C GLY A 174 13.70 -4.64 -6.14
N CYS A 175 12.36 -4.56 -6.18
CA CYS A 175 11.65 -3.59 -7.01
C CYS A 175 12.00 -2.15 -6.62
N LEU A 176 12.09 -1.83 -5.32
CA LEU A 176 12.48 -0.52 -4.84
C LEU A 176 13.87 -0.13 -5.37
N ARG A 177 14.87 -1.01 -5.23
CA ARG A 177 16.23 -0.74 -5.75
C ARG A 177 16.24 -0.48 -7.26
N SER A 178 15.46 -1.25 -8.03
CA SER A 178 15.32 -1.05 -9.47
C SER A 178 14.66 0.29 -9.79
N LEU A 179 13.57 0.66 -9.10
CA LEU A 179 12.91 1.95 -9.26
C LEU A 179 13.88 3.11 -9.00
N VAL A 180 14.57 3.10 -7.86
CA VAL A 180 15.53 4.17 -7.49
C VAL A 180 16.63 4.31 -8.52
N SER A 181 17.19 3.19 -9.00
CA SER A 181 18.23 3.21 -10.05
C SER A 181 17.71 3.80 -11.35
N THR A 182 16.50 3.45 -11.76
CA THR A 182 15.88 3.92 -13.01
C THR A 182 15.48 5.40 -12.95
N LEU A 183 15.08 5.88 -11.77
CA LEU A 183 14.49 7.20 -11.58
C LEU A 183 15.51 8.29 -11.18
N GLY A 184 16.79 8.00 -11.21
CA GLY A 184 17.85 8.97 -10.90
C GLY A 184 17.69 10.29 -11.67
N GLY A 185 17.79 11.43 -10.99
CA GLY A 185 17.69 12.76 -11.58
C GLY A 185 16.28 13.19 -12.05
N THR A 186 15.23 12.40 -11.80
CA THR A 186 13.87 12.70 -12.27
C THR A 186 13.02 13.49 -11.25
N GLY A 187 13.47 13.66 -10.00
CA GLY A 187 12.68 14.28 -8.93
C GLY A 187 11.61 13.37 -8.31
N ILE A 188 11.58 12.09 -8.73
CA ILE A 188 10.67 11.07 -8.20
C ILE A 188 11.34 10.35 -7.05
N THR A 189 10.60 10.09 -5.97
CA THR A 189 11.07 9.22 -4.88
C THR A 189 10.23 7.96 -4.80
N ALA A 190 10.87 6.85 -4.46
CA ALA A 190 10.23 5.58 -4.18
C ALA A 190 10.71 5.04 -2.83
N ASN A 191 9.79 4.63 -1.95
CA ASN A 191 10.10 4.14 -0.61
C ASN A 191 9.19 2.96 -0.22
N ILE A 192 9.60 2.20 0.78
CA ILE A 192 8.78 1.16 1.41
C ILE A 192 8.37 1.62 2.81
N VAL A 193 7.10 1.44 3.16
CA VAL A 193 6.64 1.40 4.55
C VAL A 193 6.47 -0.07 4.92
N ALA A 194 7.06 -0.51 6.03
CA ALA A 194 7.02 -1.89 6.49
C ALA A 194 6.24 -1.99 7.81
N PRO A 195 4.92 -2.23 7.76
CA PRO A 195 4.11 -2.40 8.96
C PRO A 195 4.49 -3.65 9.74
N GLY A 196 4.39 -3.57 11.07
CA GLY A 196 4.33 -4.72 11.97
C GLY A 196 2.92 -5.27 12.09
N HIS A 197 2.52 -5.66 13.29
CA HIS A 197 1.20 -6.20 13.55
C HIS A 197 0.16 -5.07 13.68
N ILE A 198 -0.62 -4.85 12.62
CA ILE A 198 -1.65 -3.82 12.52
C ILE A 198 -3.04 -4.46 12.58
N VAL A 199 -3.90 -3.97 13.47
CA VAL A 199 -5.28 -4.48 13.60
C VAL A 199 -6.08 -4.10 12.35
N THR A 200 -6.43 -5.11 11.57
CA THR A 200 -7.25 -5.02 10.36
C THR A 200 -8.08 -6.29 10.24
N GLU A 201 -8.96 -6.38 9.26
CA GLU A 201 -9.65 -7.64 8.97
C GLU A 201 -8.68 -8.81 8.69
N MET A 202 -7.50 -8.53 8.13
CA MET A 202 -6.47 -9.53 7.85
C MET A 202 -5.89 -10.18 9.11
N THR A 203 -5.86 -9.46 10.23
CA THR A 203 -5.31 -9.94 11.51
C THR A 203 -6.37 -10.56 12.43
N GLY A 204 -7.64 -10.51 12.00
CA GLY A 204 -8.77 -11.08 12.74
C GLY A 204 -9.18 -10.30 14.00
N PRO A 205 -10.01 -10.91 14.88
CA PRO A 205 -10.52 -10.26 16.09
C PRO A 205 -9.39 -9.79 17.02
N ILE A 206 -9.57 -8.63 17.64
CA ILE A 206 -8.54 -7.97 18.46
C ILE A 206 -8.09 -8.83 19.66
N ASP A 207 -8.99 -9.64 20.20
CA ASP A 207 -8.77 -10.53 21.33
C ASP A 207 -8.31 -11.94 20.96
N SER A 208 -7.96 -12.19 19.70
CA SER A 208 -7.43 -13.48 19.24
C SER A 208 -6.09 -13.80 19.90
N ASP A 209 -5.77 -15.11 20.02
CA ASP A 209 -4.47 -15.56 20.55
C ASP A 209 -3.28 -15.00 19.76
N SER A 210 -3.45 -14.90 18.44
CA SER A 210 -2.45 -14.30 17.54
C SER A 210 -2.18 -12.84 17.89
N ASN A 211 -3.22 -12.06 18.18
CA ASN A 211 -3.08 -10.66 18.55
C ASN A 211 -2.48 -10.50 19.96
N ARG A 212 -2.84 -11.37 20.91
CA ARG A 212 -2.21 -11.41 22.25
C ARG A 212 -0.73 -11.76 22.18
N ASP A 213 -0.38 -12.77 21.39
CA ASP A 213 1.02 -13.15 21.18
C ASP A 213 1.83 -12.02 20.52
N ALA A 214 1.27 -11.36 19.50
CA ALA A 214 1.91 -10.21 18.86
C ALA A 214 2.11 -9.06 19.87
N LEU A 215 1.09 -8.73 20.67
CA LEU A 215 1.16 -7.66 21.67
C LEU A 215 2.29 -7.88 22.68
N SER A 216 2.56 -9.12 23.08
CA SER A 216 3.62 -9.45 24.03
C SER A 216 5.04 -9.12 23.51
N ARG A 217 5.19 -8.94 22.19
CA ARG A 217 6.47 -8.66 21.52
C ARG A 217 6.65 -7.21 21.10
N ILE A 218 5.61 -6.38 21.24
CA ILE A 218 5.65 -4.99 20.78
C ILE A 218 6.04 -4.07 21.95
N PRO A 219 7.25 -3.49 21.95
CA PRO A 219 7.74 -2.65 23.06
C PRO A 219 6.88 -1.43 23.36
N VAL A 220 6.21 -0.87 22.34
CA VAL A 220 5.29 0.28 22.54
C VAL A 220 4.05 -0.09 23.37
N GLY A 221 3.79 -1.39 23.61
CA GLY A 221 2.74 -1.87 24.50
C GLY A 221 1.33 -1.82 23.92
N ARG A 222 1.18 -1.66 22.62
CA ARG A 222 -0.11 -1.76 21.91
C ARG A 222 0.07 -2.34 20.51
N LEU A 223 -0.96 -2.92 19.98
CA LEU A 223 -1.03 -3.24 18.56
C LEU A 223 -1.08 -1.95 17.73
N GLY A 224 -0.54 -2.00 16.51
CA GLY A 224 -0.68 -0.90 15.57
C GLY A 224 -2.11 -0.79 15.03
N ASN A 225 -2.50 0.40 14.61
CA ASN A 225 -3.73 0.64 13.88
C ASN A 225 -3.42 1.15 12.45
N PRO A 226 -4.39 1.12 11.53
CA PRO A 226 -4.17 1.60 10.17
C PRO A 226 -3.66 3.04 10.07
N ASP A 227 -4.05 3.94 10.98
CA ASP A 227 -3.64 5.34 10.98
C ASP A 227 -2.17 5.52 11.34
N ASP A 228 -1.59 4.63 12.15
CA ASP A 228 -0.14 4.64 12.43
C ASP A 228 0.66 4.51 11.13
N VAL A 229 0.19 3.64 10.21
CA VAL A 229 0.84 3.39 8.92
C VAL A 229 0.50 4.50 7.91
N ALA A 230 -0.77 4.90 7.83
CA ALA A 230 -1.25 5.92 6.91
C ALA A 230 -0.54 7.27 7.12
N THR A 231 -0.21 7.61 8.36
CA THR A 231 0.54 8.83 8.71
C THR A 231 1.93 8.83 8.07
N VAL A 232 2.65 7.72 8.12
CA VAL A 232 3.98 7.61 7.51
C VAL A 232 3.88 7.59 5.98
N ILE A 233 2.86 6.92 5.43
CA ILE A 233 2.60 6.93 3.98
C ILE A 233 2.34 8.36 3.50
N ALA A 234 1.48 9.12 4.17
CA ALA A 234 1.15 10.50 3.81
C ALA A 234 2.40 11.41 3.90
N PHE A 235 3.22 11.25 4.93
CA PHE A 235 4.51 11.96 5.01
C PHE A 235 5.40 11.65 3.81
N LEU A 236 5.58 10.37 3.45
CA LEU A 236 6.40 9.99 2.29
C LEU A 236 5.79 10.44 0.95
N ALA A 237 4.48 10.59 0.87
CA ALA A 237 3.77 11.15 -0.27
C ALA A 237 3.94 12.67 -0.38
N SER A 238 4.29 13.37 0.68
CA SER A 238 4.40 14.83 0.72
C SER A 238 5.64 15.36 0.00
N GLU A 239 5.69 16.66 -0.20
CA GLU A 239 6.88 17.36 -0.73
C GLU A 239 8.04 17.35 0.28
N ASN A 240 7.72 17.33 1.58
CA ASN A 240 8.71 17.35 2.67
C ASN A 240 9.60 16.09 2.68
N ALA A 241 9.16 14.97 2.09
CA ALA A 241 9.93 13.74 1.96
C ALA A 241 10.81 13.70 0.70
N GLY A 242 11.04 14.83 0.03
CA GLY A 242 11.75 14.90 -1.25
C GLY A 242 13.19 14.40 -1.25
N PHE A 243 13.82 14.25 -0.08
CA PHE A 243 15.18 13.71 0.04
C PHE A 243 15.21 12.27 0.61
N ILE A 244 14.03 11.68 0.89
CA ILE A 244 13.90 10.29 1.31
C ILE A 244 13.62 9.46 0.06
N ASN A 245 14.59 8.66 -0.37
CA ASN A 245 14.49 7.85 -1.58
C ASN A 245 15.23 6.51 -1.39
N GLY A 246 14.57 5.39 -1.66
CA GLY A 246 15.12 4.05 -1.47
C GLY A 246 15.07 3.56 -0.01
N ALA A 247 14.39 4.28 0.87
CA ALA A 247 14.28 3.90 2.28
C ALA A 247 13.20 2.84 2.50
N THR A 248 13.40 2.01 3.53
CA THR A 248 12.37 1.20 4.15
C THR A 248 12.13 1.72 5.56
N ILE A 249 10.92 2.21 5.82
CA ILE A 249 10.54 2.74 7.13
C ILE A 249 9.68 1.71 7.86
N ASP A 250 10.20 1.21 8.97
CA ASP A 250 9.51 0.26 9.83
C ASP A 250 8.46 0.99 10.70
N VAL A 251 7.20 0.50 10.67
CA VAL A 251 6.08 1.01 11.48
C VAL A 251 5.52 -0.16 12.28
N ASN A 252 6.19 -0.53 13.36
CA ASN A 252 5.97 -1.81 14.03
C ASN A 252 6.00 -1.75 15.57
N GLY A 253 6.06 -0.54 16.15
CA GLY A 253 6.13 -0.38 17.60
C GLY A 253 7.36 -0.99 18.27
N GLY A 254 8.42 -1.27 17.52
CA GLY A 254 9.65 -1.89 18.00
C GLY A 254 9.64 -3.43 17.98
N GLU A 255 8.61 -4.07 17.40
CA GLU A 255 8.56 -5.53 17.24
C GLU A 255 9.75 -6.07 16.43
N TYR A 256 10.26 -5.27 15.53
CA TYR A 256 11.49 -5.51 14.78
C TYR A 256 12.33 -4.23 14.71
N VAL A 257 13.62 -4.38 14.99
CA VAL A 257 14.62 -3.31 14.84
C VAL A 257 15.63 -3.78 13.81
N SER A 258 15.79 -3.02 12.72
CA SER A 258 16.80 -3.30 11.69
C SER A 258 18.21 -3.08 12.27
N PRO A 259 19.17 -3.98 12.01
CA PRO A 259 20.56 -3.76 12.35
C PRO A 259 21.17 -2.57 11.63
#